data_828da8605bbd3031ab515e25d1e51ef6
#
_entry.id   828da8605bbd3031ab515e25d1e51ef6
#
_cell.length_a   1.000
_cell.length_b   1.000
_cell.length_c   1.000
_cell.angle_alpha   90.00
_cell.angle_beta   90.00
_cell.angle_gamma   90.00
#
_symmetry.space_group_name_H-M   'P 1'
#
loop_
_entity.id
_entity.type
_entity.pdbx_description
1 polymer ?
#
loop_
_entity_poly.entity_id
_entity_poly.type
_entity_poly.pdbx_seq_one_letter_code
_entity_poly.pdbx_strand_id
1 'polypeptide(L)'
;TRLEPLADILTHVPSGVPVYVAPQDVMDAVAGFPMHRGVLACGIKGDAGAAPALLEGMAATPSTLLLLSDLSNHDNVGACFRNAAAFGADGILLDGQSCDPLYRKAIRVASGASLWLPFAHGGSGGEMVKATRDAGYTVWAMTPRANAAPLGSLPVPEKLAILLGAEGPGLPDDLIEAAVSVRIPMSAGFDSVNVATAGAIALAQAFAARA
;
A
#
# COMPACT_ATOMS: atom_id res chain seq x y z
N THR A 1 10.19 -23.49 -25.73
CA THR A 1 8.94 -22.80 -25.37
C THR A 1 9.10 -22.17 -23.99
N ARG A 2 8.52 -20.97 -23.74
CA ARG A 2 8.56 -20.31 -22.44
C ARG A 2 7.57 -20.91 -21.42
N LEU A 3 7.01 -22.07 -21.71
CA LEU A 3 6.07 -22.77 -20.83
C LEU A 3 6.76 -23.63 -19.76
N GLU A 4 7.92 -24.21 -20.06
CA GLU A 4 8.65 -25.05 -19.08
C GLU A 4 8.91 -24.34 -17.74
N PRO A 5 9.38 -23.07 -17.72
CA PRO A 5 9.57 -22.37 -16.45
C PRO A 5 8.27 -22.03 -15.69
N LEU A 6 7.12 -22.20 -16.34
CA LEU A 6 5.80 -21.91 -15.77
C LEU A 6 5.02 -23.18 -15.40
N ALA A 7 5.58 -24.38 -15.65
CA ALA A 7 4.87 -25.65 -15.46
C ALA A 7 4.28 -25.75 -14.05
N ASP A 8 5.07 -25.47 -13.02
CA ASP A 8 4.62 -25.52 -11.62
C ASP A 8 3.51 -24.49 -11.33
N ILE A 9 3.62 -23.28 -11.88
CA ILE A 9 2.60 -22.24 -11.70
C ILE A 9 1.29 -22.66 -12.38
N LEU A 10 1.38 -23.23 -13.59
CA LEU A 10 0.22 -23.67 -14.34
C LEU A 10 -0.55 -24.81 -13.68
N THR A 11 0.10 -25.64 -12.85
CA THR A 11 -0.59 -26.69 -12.06
C THR A 11 -1.55 -26.12 -11.02
N HIS A 12 -1.33 -24.87 -10.58
CA HIS A 12 -2.16 -24.19 -9.58
C HIS A 12 -3.25 -23.31 -10.21
N VAL A 13 -3.27 -23.21 -11.55
CA VAL A 13 -4.34 -22.47 -12.25
C VAL A 13 -5.66 -23.25 -12.17
N PRO A 14 -6.77 -22.64 -11.70
CA PRO A 14 -8.06 -23.31 -11.67
C PRO A 14 -8.48 -23.83 -13.04
N SER A 15 -9.12 -25.00 -13.09
CA SER A 15 -9.46 -25.70 -14.35
C SER A 15 -10.38 -24.90 -15.31
N GLY A 16 -11.06 -23.87 -14.81
CA GLY A 16 -11.91 -22.99 -15.62
C GLY A 16 -11.18 -21.78 -16.21
N VAL A 17 -9.90 -21.57 -15.89
CA VAL A 17 -9.15 -20.41 -16.40
C VAL A 17 -8.47 -20.80 -17.71
N PRO A 18 -8.79 -20.12 -18.85
CA PRO A 18 -8.19 -20.42 -20.13
C PRO A 18 -6.71 -20.00 -20.16
N VAL A 19 -5.85 -20.89 -20.67
CA VAL A 19 -4.43 -20.63 -20.90
C VAL A 19 -4.16 -20.65 -22.39
N TYR A 20 -3.71 -19.54 -22.93
CA TYR A 20 -3.40 -19.38 -24.37
C TYR A 20 -1.89 -19.32 -24.58
N VAL A 21 -1.42 -19.98 -25.62
CA VAL A 21 -0.03 -19.89 -26.09
C VAL A 21 -0.03 -19.16 -27.42
N ALA A 22 0.70 -18.07 -27.53
CA ALA A 22 0.74 -17.24 -28.70
C ALA A 22 2.17 -16.85 -29.09
N PRO A 23 2.46 -16.58 -30.39
CA PRO A 23 3.71 -15.98 -30.83
C PRO A 23 3.93 -14.60 -30.23
N GLN A 24 5.17 -14.11 -30.26
CA GLN A 24 5.57 -12.85 -29.64
C GLN A 24 4.84 -11.64 -30.27
N ASP A 25 4.68 -11.62 -31.58
CA ASP A 25 3.96 -10.55 -32.31
C ASP A 25 2.49 -10.44 -31.91
N VAL A 26 1.83 -11.58 -31.66
CA VAL A 26 0.45 -11.59 -31.14
C VAL A 26 0.41 -11.09 -29.70
N MET A 27 1.36 -11.49 -28.87
CA MET A 27 1.46 -11.01 -27.49
C MET A 27 1.71 -9.51 -27.43
N ASP A 28 2.56 -8.98 -28.29
CA ASP A 28 2.86 -7.55 -28.38
C ASP A 28 1.63 -6.76 -28.85
N ALA A 29 0.87 -7.30 -29.83
CA ALA A 29 -0.36 -6.69 -30.29
C ALA A 29 -1.45 -6.65 -29.20
N VAL A 30 -1.61 -7.72 -28.41
CA VAL A 30 -2.55 -7.77 -27.29
C VAL A 30 -2.15 -6.79 -26.18
N ALA A 31 -0.85 -6.71 -25.86
CA ALA A 31 -0.34 -5.82 -24.82
C ALA A 31 -0.32 -4.34 -25.25
N GLY A 32 -0.23 -4.06 -26.57
CA GLY A 32 -0.07 -2.72 -27.14
C GLY A 32 1.36 -2.17 -27.05
N PHE A 33 2.34 -3.02 -26.72
CA PHE A 33 3.77 -2.69 -26.66
C PHE A 33 4.64 -3.96 -26.70
N PRO A 34 5.92 -3.87 -27.08
CA PRO A 34 6.83 -5.02 -27.09
C PRO A 34 6.99 -5.64 -25.68
N MET A 35 6.58 -6.89 -25.54
CA MET A 35 6.64 -7.62 -24.27
C MET A 35 7.96 -8.36 -24.08
N HIS A 36 8.76 -8.00 -23.10
CA HIS A 36 10.04 -8.66 -22.84
C HIS A 36 9.93 -9.94 -22.00
N ARG A 37 8.91 -10.06 -21.13
CA ARG A 37 8.78 -11.20 -20.20
C ARG A 37 7.89 -12.34 -20.70
N GLY A 38 7.06 -12.11 -21.71
CA GLY A 38 6.31 -13.15 -22.41
C GLY A 38 5.17 -13.82 -21.62
N VAL A 39 4.73 -13.24 -20.50
CA VAL A 39 3.57 -13.72 -19.75
C VAL A 39 2.65 -12.54 -19.47
N LEU A 40 1.37 -12.73 -19.76
CA LEU A 40 0.31 -11.79 -19.47
C LEU A 40 -0.80 -12.52 -18.73
N ALA A 41 -1.30 -11.93 -17.65
CA ALA A 41 -2.46 -12.44 -16.92
C ALA A 41 -3.50 -11.34 -16.77
N CYS A 42 -4.78 -11.72 -16.89
CA CYS A 42 -5.92 -10.86 -16.63
C CYS A 42 -6.72 -11.46 -15.49
N GLY A 43 -6.97 -10.67 -14.45
CA GLY A 43 -7.80 -11.07 -13.31
C GLY A 43 -9.12 -10.29 -13.29
N ILE A 44 -10.15 -10.91 -12.73
CA ILE A 44 -11.40 -10.21 -12.42
C ILE A 44 -11.19 -9.49 -11.09
N LYS A 45 -11.36 -8.17 -11.11
CA LYS A 45 -11.31 -7.35 -9.90
C LYS A 45 -12.53 -7.66 -9.03
N GLY A 46 -12.29 -8.11 -7.80
CA GLY A 46 -13.31 -8.21 -6.77
C GLY A 46 -13.62 -6.83 -6.14
N ASP A 47 -14.56 -6.82 -5.21
CA ASP A 47 -14.80 -5.67 -4.35
C ASP A 47 -13.70 -5.61 -3.28
N ALA A 48 -13.04 -4.47 -3.17
CA ALA A 48 -12.01 -4.25 -2.15
C ALA A 48 -12.58 -4.12 -0.73
N GLY A 49 -13.91 -4.01 -0.61
CA GLY A 49 -14.58 -3.81 0.66
C GLY A 49 -14.31 -2.44 1.31
N ALA A 50 -15.01 -2.20 2.40
CA ALA A 50 -14.84 -1.00 3.21
C ALA A 50 -13.85 -1.26 4.37
N ALA A 51 -13.22 -0.20 4.87
CA ALA A 51 -12.26 -0.26 5.97
C ALA A 51 -12.74 -1.05 7.21
N PRO A 52 -13.99 -0.91 7.70
CA PRO A 52 -14.46 -1.67 8.86
C PRO A 52 -14.39 -3.19 8.66
N ALA A 53 -14.80 -3.69 7.49
CA ALA A 53 -14.80 -5.14 7.22
C ALA A 53 -13.38 -5.73 7.19
N LEU A 54 -12.39 -4.98 6.68
CA LEU A 54 -10.99 -5.39 6.74
C LEU A 54 -10.48 -5.41 8.18
N LEU A 55 -10.80 -4.38 8.96
CA LEU A 55 -10.33 -4.22 10.34
C LEU A 55 -10.90 -5.29 11.29
N GLU A 56 -12.16 -5.74 11.08
CA GLU A 56 -12.76 -6.84 11.83
C GLU A 56 -11.97 -8.14 11.70
N GLY A 57 -11.36 -8.39 10.53
CA GLY A 57 -10.51 -9.54 10.27
C GLY A 57 -9.11 -9.46 10.90
N MET A 58 -8.70 -8.27 11.40
CA MET A 58 -7.34 -8.01 11.91
C MET A 58 -7.29 -8.02 13.43
N ALA A 59 -7.58 -9.18 14.04
CA ALA A 59 -7.57 -9.34 15.50
C ALA A 59 -6.16 -9.56 16.10
N ALA A 60 -5.16 -9.93 15.29
CA ALA A 60 -3.83 -10.26 15.76
C ALA A 60 -3.06 -9.02 16.29
N THR A 61 -2.22 -9.22 17.29
CA THR A 61 -1.26 -8.23 17.84
C THR A 61 0.11 -8.90 17.98
N PRO A 62 1.20 -8.22 17.69
CA PRO A 62 1.25 -6.84 17.16
C PRO A 62 0.74 -6.74 15.72
N SER A 63 0.21 -5.57 15.34
CA SER A 63 -0.31 -5.33 13.99
C SER A 63 0.09 -3.94 13.47
N THR A 64 0.43 -3.88 12.18
CA THR A 64 0.78 -2.63 11.48
C THR A 64 -0.06 -2.45 10.23
N LEU A 65 -0.68 -1.28 10.10
CA LEU A 65 -1.42 -0.86 8.93
C LEU A 65 -0.75 0.34 8.24
N LEU A 66 -0.94 0.45 6.94
CA LEU A 66 -0.61 1.65 6.18
C LEU A 66 -1.91 2.29 5.68
N LEU A 67 -2.10 3.58 5.95
CA LEU A 67 -3.24 4.37 5.53
C LEU A 67 -2.80 5.37 4.47
N LEU A 68 -3.48 5.40 3.34
CA LEU A 68 -3.18 6.27 2.20
C LEU A 68 -4.36 7.20 1.95
N SER A 69 -4.13 8.51 2.04
CA SER A 69 -5.14 9.53 1.83
C SER A 69 -4.77 10.44 0.66
N ASP A 70 -5.64 10.49 -0.36
CA ASP A 70 -5.51 11.31 -1.57
C ASP A 70 -4.21 11.05 -2.36
N LEU A 71 -3.79 9.79 -2.46
CA LEU A 71 -2.65 9.40 -3.29
C LEU A 71 -3.07 9.16 -4.75
N SER A 72 -2.94 10.17 -5.58
CA SER A 72 -3.35 10.11 -7.00
C SER A 72 -2.31 9.47 -7.94
N ASN A 73 -1.06 9.28 -7.49
CA ASN A 73 0.01 8.70 -8.30
C ASN A 73 0.10 7.17 -8.10
N HIS A 74 -0.18 6.41 -9.16
CA HIS A 74 -0.11 4.94 -9.14
C HIS A 74 1.27 4.38 -8.79
N ASP A 75 2.37 5.08 -9.14
CA ASP A 75 3.72 4.65 -8.77
C ASP A 75 3.91 4.72 -7.26
N ASN A 76 3.39 5.76 -6.61
CA ASN A 76 3.48 5.91 -5.17
C ASN A 76 2.59 4.92 -4.43
N VAL A 77 1.36 4.70 -4.91
CA VAL A 77 0.50 3.65 -4.34
C VAL A 77 1.17 2.27 -4.49
N GLY A 78 1.68 1.94 -5.68
CA GLY A 78 2.40 0.68 -5.89
C GLY A 78 3.64 0.54 -5.01
N ALA A 79 4.43 1.60 -4.85
CA ALA A 79 5.60 1.59 -3.98
C ALA A 79 5.21 1.45 -2.49
N CYS A 80 4.11 2.07 -2.05
CA CYS A 80 3.57 1.89 -0.70
C CYS A 80 3.18 0.43 -0.43
N PHE A 81 2.50 -0.24 -1.38
CA PHE A 81 2.18 -1.66 -1.26
C PHE A 81 3.43 -2.53 -1.17
N ARG A 82 4.44 -2.25 -1.99
CA ARG A 82 5.72 -2.97 -1.96
C ARG A 82 6.43 -2.80 -0.62
N ASN A 83 6.48 -1.58 -0.10
CA ASN A 83 7.10 -1.28 1.19
C ASN A 83 6.33 -1.91 2.35
N ALA A 84 4.99 -1.85 2.33
CA ALA A 84 4.12 -2.49 3.31
C ALA A 84 4.38 -4.00 3.37
N ALA A 85 4.42 -4.67 2.21
CA ALA A 85 4.74 -6.09 2.12
C ALA A 85 6.16 -6.41 2.62
N ALA A 86 7.15 -5.60 2.26
CA ALA A 86 8.55 -5.80 2.64
C ALA A 86 8.78 -5.68 4.16
N PHE A 87 8.03 -4.81 4.84
CA PHE A 87 8.13 -4.57 6.27
C PHE A 87 6.99 -5.19 7.08
N GLY A 88 6.30 -6.19 6.52
CA GLY A 88 5.34 -7.01 7.26
C GLY A 88 4.11 -6.25 7.76
N ALA A 89 3.63 -5.26 7.02
CA ALA A 89 2.33 -4.67 7.32
C ALA A 89 1.21 -5.67 7.04
N ASP A 90 0.18 -5.70 7.91
CA ASP A 90 -0.93 -6.65 7.82
C ASP A 90 -1.97 -6.25 6.78
N GLY A 91 -2.03 -4.96 6.42
CA GLY A 91 -2.95 -4.48 5.41
C GLY A 91 -2.79 -3.00 5.11
N ILE A 92 -3.54 -2.56 4.09
CA ILE A 92 -3.54 -1.16 3.63
C ILE A 92 -4.98 -0.67 3.52
N LEU A 93 -5.23 0.53 4.00
CA LEU A 93 -6.48 1.25 3.78
C LEU A 93 -6.22 2.43 2.85
N LEU A 94 -7.07 2.60 1.85
CA LEU A 94 -7.03 3.74 0.94
C LEU A 94 -8.39 4.46 0.98
N ASP A 95 -8.36 5.77 1.02
CA ASP A 95 -9.58 6.55 0.83
C ASP A 95 -10.03 6.56 -0.65
N GLY A 96 -11.25 7.02 -0.90
CA GLY A 96 -11.83 7.03 -2.25
C GLY A 96 -11.18 8.05 -3.20
N GLN A 97 -10.31 8.93 -2.72
CA GLN A 97 -9.54 9.88 -3.54
C GLN A 97 -8.22 9.27 -4.02
N SER A 98 -7.74 8.25 -3.35
CA SER A 98 -6.53 7.53 -3.75
C SER A 98 -6.77 6.69 -5.00
N CYS A 99 -5.75 6.56 -5.86
CA CYS A 99 -5.88 5.79 -7.09
C CYS A 99 -5.91 4.27 -6.82
N ASP A 100 -6.45 3.53 -7.79
CA ASP A 100 -6.67 2.08 -7.70
C ASP A 100 -5.34 1.30 -7.61
N PRO A 101 -5.09 0.55 -6.52
CA PRO A 101 -3.90 -0.28 -6.35
C PRO A 101 -3.85 -1.48 -7.32
N LEU A 102 -4.98 -1.86 -7.92
CA LEU A 102 -5.07 -2.91 -8.93
C LEU A 102 -4.95 -2.39 -10.37
N TYR A 103 -4.71 -1.09 -10.56
CA TYR A 103 -4.32 -0.60 -11.86
C TYR A 103 -2.96 -1.18 -12.27
N ARG A 104 -2.81 -1.59 -13.55
CA ARG A 104 -1.63 -2.31 -14.05
C ARG A 104 -0.28 -1.69 -13.65
N LYS A 105 -0.20 -0.35 -13.60
CA LYS A 105 1.04 0.36 -13.25
C LYS A 105 1.35 0.20 -11.76
N ALA A 106 0.35 0.33 -10.89
CA ALA A 106 0.49 0.11 -9.46
C ALA A 106 0.90 -1.33 -9.14
N ILE A 107 0.24 -2.33 -9.75
CA ILE A 107 0.60 -3.77 -9.60
C ILE A 107 2.07 -4.00 -9.98
N ARG A 108 2.53 -3.41 -11.09
CA ARG A 108 3.91 -3.56 -11.56
C ARG A 108 4.92 -2.97 -10.57
N VAL A 109 4.68 -1.76 -10.07
CA VAL A 109 5.56 -1.09 -9.09
C VAL A 109 5.54 -1.81 -7.75
N ALA A 110 4.36 -2.30 -7.34
CA ALA A 110 4.19 -3.12 -6.14
C ALA A 110 4.90 -4.48 -6.21
N SER A 111 5.46 -4.86 -7.36
CA SER A 111 5.96 -6.24 -7.59
C SER A 111 4.91 -7.31 -7.28
N GLY A 112 3.64 -7.01 -7.54
CA GLY A 112 2.50 -7.89 -7.29
C GLY A 112 1.99 -7.88 -5.85
N ALA A 113 2.57 -7.13 -4.92
CA ALA A 113 2.11 -7.08 -3.52
C ALA A 113 0.64 -6.67 -3.39
N SER A 114 0.14 -5.78 -4.26
CA SER A 114 -1.27 -5.38 -4.28
C SER A 114 -2.25 -6.50 -4.67
N LEU A 115 -1.76 -7.66 -5.14
CA LEU A 115 -2.60 -8.81 -5.48
C LEU A 115 -2.85 -9.75 -4.29
N TRP A 116 -2.07 -9.65 -3.22
CA TRP A 116 -2.18 -10.57 -2.08
C TRP A 116 -2.20 -9.89 -0.70
N LEU A 117 -1.62 -8.68 -0.57
CA LEU A 117 -1.69 -7.94 0.68
C LEU A 117 -3.12 -7.43 0.88
N PRO A 118 -3.78 -7.74 2.01
CA PRO A 118 -5.15 -7.29 2.25
C PRO A 118 -5.28 -5.77 2.19
N PHE A 119 -6.32 -5.28 1.51
CA PHE A 119 -6.58 -3.84 1.48
C PHE A 119 -8.08 -3.53 1.39
N ALA A 120 -8.46 -2.33 1.83
CA ALA A 120 -9.76 -1.73 1.58
C ALA A 120 -9.59 -0.39 0.87
N HIS A 121 -10.55 -0.04 0.00
CA HIS A 121 -10.46 1.16 -0.82
C HIS A 121 -11.85 1.82 -0.93
N GLY A 122 -11.96 3.04 -0.43
CA GLY A 122 -13.19 3.83 -0.48
C GLY A 122 -13.43 4.68 0.77
N GLY A 123 -14.53 5.42 0.76
CA GLY A 123 -14.86 6.36 1.83
C GLY A 123 -13.95 7.60 1.84
N SER A 124 -14.05 8.38 2.91
CA SER A 124 -13.21 9.55 3.15
C SER A 124 -12.01 9.22 4.05
N GLY A 125 -10.96 10.04 3.99
CA GLY A 125 -9.82 9.93 4.90
C GLY A 125 -10.24 9.99 6.38
N GLY A 126 -11.22 10.86 6.71
CA GLY A 126 -11.75 10.97 8.08
C GLY A 126 -12.46 9.69 8.56
N GLU A 127 -13.30 9.08 7.71
CA GLU A 127 -13.95 7.80 8.02
C GLU A 127 -12.92 6.68 8.20
N MET A 128 -11.90 6.64 7.33
CA MET A 128 -10.81 5.69 7.41
C MET A 128 -10.03 5.80 8.73
N VAL A 129 -9.61 7.02 9.11
CA VAL A 129 -8.90 7.28 10.36
C VAL A 129 -9.78 6.93 11.57
N LYS A 130 -11.06 7.33 11.54
CA LYS A 130 -12.00 7.02 12.63
C LYS A 130 -12.16 5.52 12.81
N ALA A 131 -12.45 4.77 11.75
CA ALA A 131 -12.61 3.32 11.82
C ALA A 131 -11.35 2.62 12.36
N THR A 132 -10.16 3.07 11.93
CA THR A 132 -8.89 2.54 12.39
C THR A 132 -8.68 2.77 13.88
N ARG A 133 -9.00 3.96 14.39
CA ARG A 133 -8.93 4.27 15.82
C ARG A 133 -9.95 3.48 16.64
N ASP A 134 -11.17 3.35 16.14
CA ASP A 134 -12.23 2.56 16.79
C ASP A 134 -11.84 1.07 16.90
N ALA A 135 -11.04 0.56 15.95
CA ALA A 135 -10.44 -0.77 16.00
C ALA A 135 -9.21 -0.89 16.94
N GLY A 136 -8.89 0.18 17.68
CA GLY A 136 -7.84 0.20 18.71
C GLY A 136 -6.44 0.51 18.20
N TYR A 137 -6.28 1.00 16.96
CA TYR A 137 -4.98 1.40 16.44
C TYR A 137 -4.61 2.82 16.88
N THR A 138 -3.33 3.01 17.23
CA THR A 138 -2.73 4.34 17.31
C THR A 138 -2.33 4.77 15.90
N VAL A 139 -2.89 5.88 15.42
CA VAL A 139 -2.60 6.43 14.10
C VAL A 139 -1.45 7.42 14.19
N TRP A 140 -0.37 7.20 13.45
CA TRP A 140 0.74 8.13 13.24
C TRP A 140 0.53 8.87 11.92
N ALA A 141 0.18 10.16 11.99
CA ALA A 141 0.08 11.04 10.83
C ALA A 141 1.48 11.54 10.45
N MET A 142 2.00 11.07 9.33
CA MET A 142 3.32 11.50 8.84
C MET A 142 3.24 12.91 8.27
N THR A 143 3.93 13.86 8.90
CA THR A 143 3.90 15.28 8.52
C THR A 143 5.25 15.94 8.77
N PRO A 144 5.70 16.87 7.92
CA PRO A 144 6.96 17.60 8.15
C PRO A 144 6.85 18.72 9.20
N ARG A 145 5.69 18.92 9.84
CA ARG A 145 5.46 20.00 10.80
C ARG A 145 6.50 19.99 11.92
N ALA A 146 7.03 21.14 12.26
CA ALA A 146 8.08 21.30 13.27
C ALA A 146 7.66 20.84 14.68
N ASN A 147 6.38 20.95 15.01
CA ASN A 147 5.79 20.53 16.30
C ASN A 147 5.46 19.04 16.35
N ALA A 148 5.61 18.30 15.26
CA ALA A 148 5.40 16.84 15.23
C ALA A 148 6.54 16.12 15.96
N ALA A 149 6.21 15.01 16.64
CA ALA A 149 7.18 14.20 17.34
C ALA A 149 8.19 13.58 16.36
N PRO A 150 9.50 13.59 16.63
CA PRO A 150 10.46 12.93 15.78
C PRO A 150 10.19 11.42 15.70
N LEU A 151 10.24 10.85 14.51
CA LEU A 151 10.19 9.39 14.34
C LEU A 151 11.35 8.74 15.12
N GLY A 152 11.04 7.71 15.88
CA GLY A 152 12.01 7.06 16.77
C GLY A 152 12.04 7.63 18.20
N SER A 153 11.38 8.77 18.47
CA SER A 153 11.22 9.28 19.85
C SER A 153 10.00 8.71 20.57
N LEU A 154 9.10 8.07 19.84
CA LEU A 154 7.88 7.46 20.37
C LEU A 154 8.03 5.93 20.44
N PRO A 155 7.49 5.29 21.50
CA PRO A 155 7.39 3.84 21.51
C PRO A 155 6.44 3.37 20.39
N VAL A 156 6.79 2.28 19.71
CA VAL A 156 5.94 1.70 18.68
C VAL A 156 4.75 0.99 19.34
N PRO A 157 3.50 1.41 19.06
CA PRO A 157 2.32 0.76 19.63
C PRO A 157 2.15 -0.67 19.11
N GLU A 158 1.52 -1.54 19.88
CA GLU A 158 1.19 -2.89 19.41
C GLU A 158 0.29 -2.86 18.17
N LYS A 159 -0.75 -2.00 18.18
CA LYS A 159 -1.57 -1.71 17.01
C LYS A 159 -1.20 -0.34 16.46
N LEU A 160 -0.42 -0.33 15.39
CA LEU A 160 0.06 0.89 14.73
C LEU A 160 -0.56 1.04 13.34
N ALA A 161 -1.06 2.24 13.04
CA ALA A 161 -1.42 2.63 11.69
C ALA A 161 -0.60 3.87 11.28
N ILE A 162 0.07 3.80 10.12
CA ILE A 162 0.88 4.88 9.57
C ILE A 162 0.07 5.56 8.47
N LEU A 163 -0.29 6.84 8.67
CA LEU A 163 -1.09 7.62 7.74
C LEU A 163 -0.19 8.51 6.88
N LEU A 164 -0.33 8.38 5.57
CA LEU A 164 0.37 9.14 4.54
C LEU A 164 -0.64 9.96 3.73
N GLY A 165 -0.28 11.20 3.40
CA GLY A 165 -1.11 12.12 2.62
C GLY A 165 -0.60 12.37 1.20
N ALA A 166 -1.36 13.15 0.45
CA ALA A 166 -1.08 13.57 -0.91
C ALA A 166 0.30 14.21 -1.09
N GLU A 167 0.84 14.09 -2.30
CA GLU A 167 2.05 14.82 -2.70
C GLU A 167 1.72 16.31 -2.87
N GLY A 168 2.57 17.14 -2.32
CA GLY A 168 2.41 18.61 -2.33
C GLY A 168 1.66 19.10 -1.10
N PRO A 169 0.32 19.04 -1.03
CA PRO A 169 -0.43 19.56 0.12
C PRO A 169 -0.24 18.75 1.40
N GLY A 170 0.13 17.47 1.31
CA GLY A 170 0.25 16.58 2.45
C GLY A 170 -1.11 16.15 3.02
N LEU A 171 -1.13 15.87 4.32
CA LEU A 171 -2.35 15.53 5.04
C LEU A 171 -3.16 16.80 5.40
N PRO A 172 -4.49 16.78 5.27
CA PRO A 172 -5.37 17.81 5.81
C PRO A 172 -5.22 17.98 7.32
N ASP A 173 -5.48 19.17 7.82
CA ASP A 173 -5.31 19.53 9.24
C ASP A 173 -6.16 18.66 10.16
N ASP A 174 -7.40 18.40 9.80
CA ASP A 174 -8.34 17.57 10.54
C ASP A 174 -7.84 16.11 10.71
N LEU A 175 -7.19 15.55 9.69
CA LEU A 175 -6.60 14.22 9.78
C LEU A 175 -5.35 14.20 10.67
N ILE A 176 -4.56 15.28 10.64
CA ILE A 176 -3.39 15.43 11.51
C ILE A 176 -3.82 15.59 12.99
N GLU A 177 -4.85 16.37 13.25
CA GLU A 177 -5.40 16.60 14.59
C GLU A 177 -6.08 15.36 15.17
N ALA A 178 -6.63 14.50 14.31
CA ALA A 178 -7.23 13.23 14.71
C ALA A 178 -6.20 12.13 15.04
N ALA A 179 -4.89 12.39 14.88
CA ALA A 179 -3.83 11.39 14.98
C ALA A 179 -2.62 11.91 15.79
N VAL A 180 -1.65 11.06 16.02
CA VAL A 180 -0.36 11.47 16.57
C VAL A 180 0.53 11.98 15.44
N SER A 181 0.88 13.25 15.45
CA SER A 181 1.75 13.86 14.44
C SER A 181 3.19 13.38 14.58
N VAL A 182 3.73 12.78 13.53
CA VAL A 182 5.08 12.22 13.50
C VAL A 182 5.84 12.76 12.30
N ARG A 183 7.08 13.21 12.53
CA ARG A 183 7.98 13.70 11.46
C ARG A 183 9.23 12.84 11.32
N ILE A 184 9.70 12.71 10.11
CA ILE A 184 11.03 12.15 9.85
C ILE A 184 12.05 13.30 10.04
N PRO A 185 13.03 13.15 10.95
CA PRO A 185 14.11 14.11 11.06
C PRO A 185 14.92 14.20 9.75
N MET A 186 15.08 15.39 9.21
CA MET A 186 15.80 15.65 7.97
C MET A 186 16.87 16.72 8.17
N SER A 187 17.83 16.82 7.25
CA SER A 187 18.83 17.86 7.25
C SER A 187 18.21 19.25 7.05
N ALA A 188 18.85 20.28 7.57
CA ALA A 188 18.40 21.66 7.41
C ALA A 188 18.27 22.03 5.92
N GLY A 189 17.15 22.69 5.57
CA GLY A 189 16.84 23.10 4.19
C GLY A 189 16.08 22.07 3.36
N PHE A 190 15.83 20.85 3.90
CA PHE A 190 14.91 19.88 3.30
C PHE A 190 13.67 19.73 4.19
N ASP A 191 12.50 19.79 3.56
CA ASP A 191 11.18 19.80 4.24
C ASP A 191 10.36 18.55 3.96
N SER A 192 10.68 17.75 2.94
CA SER A 192 9.93 16.54 2.59
C SER A 192 10.75 15.51 1.82
N VAL A 193 10.28 14.27 1.84
CA VAL A 193 10.72 13.17 0.97
C VAL A 193 9.50 12.61 0.25
N ASN A 194 9.73 11.86 -0.84
CA ASN A 194 8.64 11.16 -1.53
C ASN A 194 7.77 10.38 -0.54
N VAL A 195 6.46 10.36 -0.76
CA VAL A 195 5.46 9.77 0.16
C VAL A 195 5.71 8.28 0.41
N ALA A 196 6.05 7.50 -0.63
CA ALA A 196 6.36 6.09 -0.45
C ALA A 196 7.68 5.87 0.31
N THR A 197 8.65 6.79 0.16
CA THR A 197 9.88 6.81 0.96
C THR A 197 9.58 7.11 2.43
N ALA A 198 8.72 8.09 2.71
CA ALA A 198 8.27 8.37 4.08
C ALA A 198 7.61 7.16 4.73
N GLY A 199 6.71 6.49 3.98
CA GLY A 199 6.09 5.25 4.40
C GLY A 199 7.09 4.13 4.68
N ALA A 200 8.08 3.94 3.80
CA ALA A 200 9.13 2.93 3.97
C ALA A 200 9.96 3.16 5.25
N ILE A 201 10.34 4.42 5.51
CA ILE A 201 11.13 4.77 6.70
C ILE A 201 10.32 4.49 7.98
N ALA A 202 9.04 4.88 8.02
CA ALA A 202 8.18 4.66 9.19
C ALA A 202 7.89 3.17 9.41
N LEU A 203 7.61 2.41 8.34
CA LEU A 203 7.41 0.97 8.38
C LEU A 203 8.68 0.23 8.84
N ALA A 204 9.84 0.59 8.30
CA ALA A 204 11.12 0.00 8.70
C ALA A 204 11.42 0.23 10.18
N GLN A 205 11.13 1.42 10.69
CA GLN A 205 11.27 1.75 12.12
C GLN A 205 10.34 0.88 12.99
N ALA A 206 9.08 0.73 12.57
CA ALA A 206 8.11 -0.09 13.29
C ALA A 206 8.51 -1.58 13.28
N PHE A 207 8.95 -2.08 12.12
CA PHE A 207 9.43 -3.45 11.96
C PHE A 207 10.65 -3.74 12.83
N ALA A 208 11.67 -2.86 12.78
CA ALA A 208 12.89 -3.02 13.58
C ALA A 208 12.65 -2.96 15.10
N ALA A 209 11.65 -2.19 15.55
CA ALA A 209 11.31 -2.10 16.96
C ALA A 209 10.56 -3.34 17.49
N ARG A 210 10.11 -4.23 16.61
CA ARG A 210 9.39 -5.47 16.94
C ARG A 210 10.21 -6.75 16.69
N ALA A 211 11.37 -6.62 16.02
CA ALA A 211 12.31 -7.70 15.76
C ALA A 211 13.18 -7.96 17.01
#